data_e92f3481761ddee7c86498fa3a95a62f
#
_entry.id   e92f3481761ddee7c86498fa3a95a62f
#
_cell.length_a   1.000
_cell.length_b   1.000
_cell.length_c   1.000
_cell.angle_alpha   90.00
_cell.angle_beta   90.00
_cell.angle_gamma   90.00
#
_symmetry.space_group_name_H-M   'P 1'
#
loop_
_entity.id
_entity.type
_entity.pdbx_description
1 polymer ?
#
loop_
_entity_poly.entity_id
_entity_poly.type
_entity_poly.pdbx_seq_one_letter_code
_entity_poly.pdbx_strand_id
1 'polypeptide(L)'
;MKRYISVILAALLFLSALGNFFFQKYRFHNTFNSLRQELMLIASNAALSIDAAELRKVPLKQSGEGSVVYQDISDKLIRIKQTNLSLKYVYILTATNKPGILQFVVDADPLPKIITARCLTSLPGDQYDARGIPEMMNAYDGPSADKEILRDAWGSFVSGYAPIRDSDGNTVAIIGVDADAAFLQAMQNNVRGSGRVALFAGILFVAVGVVFIISSVVFQPSGNQG
;
A
#
# COMPACT_ATOMS: atom_id res chain seq x y z
N MET A 1 22.58 12.94 44.74
CA MET A 1 21.14 12.75 44.45
C MET A 1 20.71 13.45 43.14
N LYS A 2 20.86 14.77 42.97
CA LYS A 2 20.43 15.50 41.74
C LYS A 2 21.03 14.95 40.42
N ARG A 3 22.26 14.46 40.40
CA ARG A 3 22.94 13.92 39.19
C ARG A 3 22.32 12.61 38.69
N TYR A 4 21.91 11.70 39.58
CA TYR A 4 21.22 10.46 39.21
C TYR A 4 19.83 10.71 38.66
N ILE A 5 19.15 11.76 39.16
CA ILE A 5 17.82 12.14 38.69
C ILE A 5 17.85 12.48 37.19
N SER A 6 18.86 13.24 36.73
CA SER A 6 18.97 13.62 35.31
C SER A 6 19.23 12.41 34.40
N VAL A 7 20.05 11.44 34.83
CA VAL A 7 20.30 10.20 34.06
C VAL A 7 19.02 9.34 34.02
N ILE A 8 18.33 9.21 35.13
CA ILE A 8 17.06 8.46 35.21
C ILE A 8 16.00 9.08 34.31
N LEU A 9 15.83 10.42 34.35
CA LEU A 9 14.88 11.12 33.48
C LEU A 9 15.22 10.95 32.00
N ALA A 10 16.49 11.08 31.63
CA ALA A 10 16.92 10.86 30.25
C ALA A 10 16.67 9.41 29.78
N ALA A 11 16.91 8.42 30.65
CA ALA A 11 16.60 7.01 30.38
C ALA A 11 15.10 6.79 30.18
N LEU A 12 14.26 7.36 31.05
CA LEU A 12 12.80 7.25 30.93
C LEU A 12 12.27 7.90 29.65
N LEU A 13 12.80 9.05 29.26
CA LEU A 13 12.44 9.73 28.00
C LEU A 13 12.85 8.88 26.80
N PHE A 14 14.05 8.32 26.82
CA PHE A 14 14.52 7.45 25.73
C PHE A 14 13.65 6.19 25.61
N LEU A 15 13.38 5.51 26.72
CA LEU A 15 12.54 4.29 26.73
C LEU A 15 11.11 4.59 26.26
N SER A 16 10.55 5.72 26.68
CA SER A 16 9.23 6.16 26.23
C SER A 16 9.20 6.44 24.72
N ALA A 17 10.21 7.16 24.20
CA ALA A 17 10.31 7.44 22.77
C ALA A 17 10.50 6.16 21.95
N LEU A 18 11.31 5.23 22.44
CA LEU A 18 11.55 3.92 21.82
C LEU A 18 10.27 3.08 21.81
N GLY A 19 9.56 3.03 22.94
CA GLY A 19 8.27 2.34 23.06
C GLY A 19 7.23 2.89 22.09
N ASN A 20 7.12 4.22 21.99
CA ASN A 20 6.23 4.88 21.02
C ASN A 20 6.60 4.51 19.57
N PHE A 21 7.89 4.50 19.23
CA PHE A 21 8.34 4.10 17.89
C PHE A 21 7.91 2.68 17.53
N PHE A 22 8.16 1.70 18.41
CA PHE A 22 7.76 0.31 18.16
C PHE A 22 6.24 0.14 18.12
N PHE A 23 5.50 0.87 18.95
CA PHE A 23 4.04 0.87 18.92
C PHE A 23 3.49 1.39 17.59
N GLN A 24 4.00 2.51 17.08
CA GLN A 24 3.59 3.05 15.78
C GLN A 24 3.95 2.10 14.63
N LYS A 25 5.15 1.50 14.66
CA LYS A 25 5.58 0.51 13.66
C LYS A 25 4.68 -0.73 13.67
N TYR A 26 4.34 -1.24 14.84
CA TYR A 26 3.42 -2.38 15.00
C TYR A 26 2.03 -2.06 14.45
N ARG A 27 1.47 -0.91 14.83
CA ARG A 27 0.16 -0.45 14.31
C ARG A 27 0.16 -0.33 12.80
N PHE A 28 1.17 0.30 12.23
CA PHE A 28 1.28 0.42 10.76
C PHE A 28 1.29 -0.96 10.09
N HIS A 29 2.14 -1.86 10.58
CA HIS A 29 2.29 -3.20 10.01
C HIS A 29 0.96 -3.98 10.04
N ASN A 30 0.26 -3.96 11.18
CA ASN A 30 -1.01 -4.67 11.31
C ASN A 30 -2.09 -4.06 10.41
N THR A 31 -2.24 -2.73 10.40
CA THR A 31 -3.22 -2.05 9.55
C THR A 31 -2.94 -2.31 8.06
N PHE A 32 -1.67 -2.25 7.66
CA PHE A 32 -1.27 -2.54 6.29
C PHE A 32 -1.58 -3.97 5.88
N ASN A 33 -1.24 -4.95 6.72
CA ASN A 33 -1.53 -6.37 6.43
C ASN A 33 -3.04 -6.66 6.42
N SER A 34 -3.82 -6.06 7.32
CA SER A 34 -5.28 -6.20 7.32
C SER A 34 -5.88 -5.66 6.02
N LEU A 35 -5.44 -4.49 5.56
CA LEU A 35 -5.89 -3.92 4.29
C LEU A 35 -5.53 -4.83 3.10
N ARG A 36 -4.31 -5.37 3.06
CA ARG A 36 -3.89 -6.31 2.02
C ARG A 36 -4.79 -7.54 1.94
N GLN A 37 -5.13 -8.13 3.10
CA GLN A 37 -6.03 -9.29 3.17
C GLN A 37 -7.45 -8.91 2.71
N GLU A 38 -7.96 -7.76 3.13
CA GLU A 38 -9.25 -7.24 2.69
C GLU A 38 -9.30 -7.05 1.17
N LEU A 39 -8.28 -6.41 0.59
CA LEU A 39 -8.21 -6.19 -0.86
C LEU A 39 -8.12 -7.49 -1.66
N MET A 40 -7.32 -8.46 -1.21
CA MET A 40 -7.28 -9.79 -1.84
C MET A 40 -8.64 -10.48 -1.80
N LEU A 41 -9.37 -10.38 -0.68
CA LEU A 41 -10.70 -10.97 -0.54
C LEU A 41 -11.72 -10.27 -1.46
N ILE A 42 -11.71 -8.93 -1.52
CA ILE A 42 -12.58 -8.17 -2.42
C ILE A 42 -12.27 -8.53 -3.88
N ALA A 43 -11.00 -8.53 -4.28
CA ALA A 43 -10.60 -8.91 -5.65
C ALA A 43 -11.04 -10.34 -6.00
N SER A 44 -10.87 -11.30 -5.07
CA SER A 44 -11.28 -12.68 -5.27
C SER A 44 -12.80 -12.82 -5.47
N ASN A 45 -13.59 -12.16 -4.62
CA ASN A 45 -15.04 -12.16 -4.74
C ASN A 45 -15.52 -11.47 -6.04
N ALA A 46 -14.86 -10.38 -6.39
CA ALA A 46 -15.12 -9.66 -7.64
C ALA A 46 -14.82 -10.55 -8.85
N ALA A 47 -13.67 -11.25 -8.86
CA ALA A 47 -13.29 -12.16 -9.94
C ALA A 47 -14.32 -13.27 -10.18
N LEU A 48 -14.88 -13.84 -9.10
CA LEU A 48 -15.94 -14.86 -9.19
C LEU A 48 -17.24 -14.36 -9.82
N SER A 49 -17.49 -13.06 -9.81
CA SER A 49 -18.69 -12.45 -10.41
C SER A 49 -18.56 -12.18 -11.92
N ILE A 50 -17.36 -12.34 -12.48
CA ILE A 50 -17.06 -12.07 -13.89
C ILE A 50 -17.04 -13.38 -14.68
N ASP A 51 -17.88 -13.46 -15.70
CA ASP A 51 -17.86 -14.58 -16.64
C ASP A 51 -16.69 -14.41 -17.62
N ALA A 52 -15.75 -15.34 -17.59
CA ALA A 52 -14.57 -15.35 -18.45
C ALA A 52 -14.92 -15.44 -19.95
N ALA A 53 -16.00 -16.16 -20.31
CA ALA A 53 -16.43 -16.28 -21.70
C ALA A 53 -17.01 -14.96 -22.22
N GLU A 54 -17.79 -14.25 -21.40
CA GLU A 54 -18.28 -12.91 -21.73
C GLU A 54 -17.12 -11.91 -21.78
N LEU A 55 -16.18 -11.96 -20.82
CA LEU A 55 -15.02 -11.07 -20.79
C LEU A 55 -14.19 -11.15 -22.09
N ARG A 56 -14.00 -12.35 -22.64
CA ARG A 56 -13.27 -12.55 -23.92
C ARG A 56 -13.94 -11.90 -25.13
N LYS A 57 -15.22 -11.55 -25.04
CA LYS A 57 -15.96 -10.87 -26.14
C LYS A 57 -15.74 -9.36 -26.16
N VAL A 58 -15.14 -8.77 -25.12
CA VAL A 58 -14.83 -7.34 -25.09
C VAL A 58 -13.75 -7.03 -26.13
N PRO A 59 -14.03 -6.13 -27.11
CA PRO A 59 -13.04 -5.76 -28.11
C PRO A 59 -11.91 -4.95 -27.47
N LEU A 60 -10.66 -5.47 -27.56
CA LEU A 60 -9.48 -4.83 -26.99
C LEU A 60 -8.97 -3.66 -27.87
N LYS A 61 -9.80 -2.65 -28.00
CA LYS A 61 -9.54 -1.39 -28.72
C LYS A 61 -10.41 -0.29 -28.11
N GLN A 62 -10.02 0.97 -28.23
CA GLN A 62 -10.70 2.09 -27.59
C GLN A 62 -12.23 2.13 -27.86
N SER A 63 -12.67 1.80 -29.08
CA SER A 63 -14.11 1.73 -29.39
C SER A 63 -14.84 0.55 -28.73
N GLY A 64 -14.12 -0.36 -28.07
CA GLY A 64 -14.70 -1.50 -27.36
C GLY A 64 -15.54 -1.12 -26.16
N GLU A 65 -15.32 0.07 -25.57
CA GLU A 65 -16.11 0.60 -24.46
C GLU A 65 -17.60 0.76 -24.81
N GLY A 66 -17.93 0.99 -26.08
CA GLY A 66 -19.29 1.07 -26.58
C GLY A 66 -19.99 -0.28 -26.74
N SER A 67 -19.30 -1.40 -26.52
CA SER A 67 -19.93 -2.71 -26.63
C SER A 67 -20.82 -3.02 -25.43
N VAL A 68 -21.95 -3.70 -25.68
CA VAL A 68 -22.88 -4.10 -24.60
C VAL A 68 -22.18 -4.92 -23.54
N VAL A 69 -21.30 -5.85 -23.95
CA VAL A 69 -20.55 -6.69 -23.01
C VAL A 69 -19.62 -5.88 -22.11
N TYR A 70 -18.93 -4.87 -22.66
CA TYR A 70 -18.11 -3.96 -21.84
C TYR A 70 -18.97 -3.25 -20.80
N GLN A 71 -20.09 -2.68 -21.21
CA GLN A 71 -20.99 -1.92 -20.32
C GLN A 71 -21.55 -2.82 -19.21
N ASP A 72 -21.99 -4.02 -19.53
CA ASP A 72 -22.49 -4.98 -18.54
C ASP A 72 -21.44 -5.34 -17.48
N ILE A 73 -20.19 -5.53 -17.90
CA ILE A 73 -19.08 -5.82 -16.97
C ILE A 73 -18.70 -4.56 -16.20
N SER A 74 -18.59 -3.40 -16.85
CA SER A 74 -18.29 -2.12 -16.19
C SER A 74 -19.32 -1.80 -15.11
N ASP A 75 -20.61 -2.02 -15.36
CA ASP A 75 -21.67 -1.84 -14.38
C ASP A 75 -21.51 -2.76 -13.16
N LYS A 76 -21.00 -3.99 -13.35
CA LYS A 76 -20.67 -4.88 -12.23
C LYS A 76 -19.50 -4.31 -11.42
N LEU A 77 -18.42 -3.85 -12.08
CA LEU A 77 -17.28 -3.25 -11.42
C LEU A 77 -17.66 -1.96 -10.66
N ILE A 78 -18.51 -1.13 -11.24
CA ILE A 78 -19.05 0.09 -10.59
C ILE A 78 -19.81 -0.29 -9.32
N ARG A 79 -20.67 -1.31 -9.35
CA ARG A 79 -21.37 -1.78 -8.15
C ARG A 79 -20.41 -2.28 -7.07
N ILE A 80 -19.35 -3.04 -7.44
CA ILE A 80 -18.32 -3.49 -6.51
C ILE A 80 -17.63 -2.28 -5.86
N LYS A 81 -17.26 -1.28 -6.65
CA LYS A 81 -16.65 -0.04 -6.15
C LYS A 81 -17.58 0.73 -5.20
N GLN A 82 -18.85 0.88 -5.55
CA GLN A 82 -19.82 1.61 -4.73
C GLN A 82 -20.16 0.92 -3.41
N THR A 83 -20.11 -0.40 -3.36
CA THR A 83 -20.35 -1.17 -2.12
C THR A 83 -19.14 -1.25 -1.20
N ASN A 84 -17.96 -0.90 -1.69
CA ASN A 84 -16.71 -0.93 -0.95
C ASN A 84 -16.08 0.47 -0.96
N LEU A 85 -16.46 1.31 0.01
CA LEU A 85 -16.09 2.73 0.06
C LEU A 85 -14.58 3.00 0.20
N SER A 86 -13.79 1.99 0.57
CA SER A 86 -12.34 2.06 0.61
C SER A 86 -11.68 2.01 -0.77
N LEU A 87 -12.42 1.54 -1.79
CA LEU A 87 -11.90 1.39 -3.14
C LEU A 87 -11.95 2.70 -3.91
N LYS A 88 -10.84 3.01 -4.56
CA LYS A 88 -10.72 4.15 -5.48
C LYS A 88 -10.86 3.71 -6.93
N TYR A 89 -10.22 2.59 -7.31
CA TYR A 89 -10.32 2.03 -8.66
C TYR A 89 -10.64 0.54 -8.62
N VAL A 90 -11.33 0.06 -9.65
CA VAL A 90 -11.61 -1.35 -9.92
C VAL A 90 -11.51 -1.57 -11.42
N TYR A 91 -10.67 -2.49 -11.85
CA TYR A 91 -10.38 -2.70 -13.26
C TYR A 91 -10.04 -4.16 -13.58
N ILE A 92 -10.07 -4.51 -14.85
CA ILE A 92 -9.67 -5.83 -15.37
C ILE A 92 -8.56 -5.64 -16.40
N LEU A 93 -7.47 -6.38 -16.21
CA LEU A 93 -6.32 -6.42 -17.11
C LEU A 93 -6.14 -7.83 -17.69
N THR A 94 -5.69 -7.92 -18.92
CA THR A 94 -5.25 -9.19 -19.53
C THR A 94 -3.82 -9.08 -20.05
N ALA A 95 -3.16 -10.24 -20.22
CA ALA A 95 -1.80 -10.29 -20.74
C ALA A 95 -1.76 -9.85 -22.20
N THR A 96 -0.63 -9.26 -22.60
CA THR A 96 -0.28 -9.02 -24.00
C THR A 96 0.74 -10.05 -24.46
N ASN A 97 1.15 -9.98 -25.72
CA ASN A 97 2.27 -10.78 -26.25
C ASN A 97 3.66 -10.31 -25.75
N LYS A 98 3.72 -9.22 -24.96
CA LYS A 98 4.96 -8.68 -24.39
C LYS A 98 5.01 -9.03 -22.90
N PRO A 99 6.06 -9.71 -22.41
CA PRO A 99 6.20 -10.05 -20.99
C PRO A 99 6.11 -8.81 -20.08
N GLY A 100 5.27 -8.88 -19.05
CA GLY A 100 5.10 -7.81 -18.07
C GLY A 100 4.32 -6.58 -18.56
N ILE A 101 3.83 -6.59 -19.80
CA ILE A 101 2.91 -5.57 -20.31
C ILE A 101 1.51 -6.17 -20.35
N LEU A 102 0.63 -5.59 -19.58
CA LEU A 102 -0.80 -5.91 -19.56
C LEU A 102 -1.58 -4.90 -20.41
N GLN A 103 -2.87 -5.19 -20.64
CA GLN A 103 -3.76 -4.24 -21.28
C GLN A 103 -5.12 -4.24 -20.59
N PHE A 104 -5.72 -3.08 -20.51
CA PHE A 104 -7.04 -2.92 -19.92
C PHE A 104 -8.09 -3.64 -20.78
N VAL A 105 -9.00 -4.34 -20.11
CA VAL A 105 -10.20 -4.92 -20.70
C VAL A 105 -11.42 -4.08 -20.33
N VAL A 106 -11.60 -3.81 -19.03
CA VAL A 106 -12.69 -3.01 -18.47
C VAL A 106 -12.17 -2.17 -17.30
N ASP A 107 -12.62 -0.92 -17.22
CA ASP A 107 -12.39 -0.03 -16.10
C ASP A 107 -13.76 0.40 -15.52
N ALA A 108 -13.88 0.46 -14.20
CA ALA A 108 -15.10 0.89 -13.51
C ALA A 108 -15.30 2.41 -13.53
N ASP A 109 -14.28 3.19 -13.86
CA ASP A 109 -14.40 4.64 -13.87
C ASP A 109 -15.08 5.09 -15.19
N PRO A 110 -16.23 5.77 -15.09
CA PRO A 110 -16.89 6.26 -16.29
C PRO A 110 -16.03 7.32 -16.97
N LEU A 111 -15.96 7.26 -18.30
CA LEU A 111 -15.35 8.33 -19.08
C LEU A 111 -16.01 9.67 -18.72
N PRO A 112 -15.25 10.71 -18.42
CA PRO A 112 -15.83 12.03 -18.24
C PRO A 112 -16.48 12.48 -19.57
N LYS A 113 -17.64 13.14 -19.48
CA LYS A 113 -18.34 13.68 -20.66
C LYS A 113 -17.48 14.66 -21.47
N ILE A 114 -16.42 15.19 -20.86
CA ILE A 114 -15.43 16.07 -21.49
C ILE A 114 -14.06 15.46 -21.22
N ILE A 115 -13.40 14.99 -22.27
CA ILE A 115 -12.03 14.50 -22.21
C ILE A 115 -11.12 15.69 -21.97
N THR A 116 -10.55 15.78 -20.78
CA THR A 116 -9.51 16.76 -20.46
C THR A 116 -8.15 16.05 -20.36
N ALA A 117 -7.06 16.81 -20.38
CA ALA A 117 -5.70 16.29 -20.18
C ALA A 117 -5.50 15.56 -18.84
N ARG A 118 -6.48 15.54 -17.94
CA ARG A 118 -6.50 14.84 -16.65
C ARG A 118 -7.50 13.67 -16.60
N CYS A 119 -7.98 13.22 -17.77
CA CYS A 119 -8.80 12.01 -17.85
C CYS A 119 -7.91 10.80 -17.55
N LEU A 120 -8.16 10.15 -16.42
CA LEU A 120 -7.38 9.00 -15.93
C LEU A 120 -8.10 7.66 -16.14
N THR A 121 -9.19 7.65 -16.91
CA THR A 121 -9.89 6.42 -17.28
C THR A 121 -9.11 5.69 -18.36
N SER A 122 -8.92 4.40 -18.16
CA SER A 122 -8.25 3.54 -19.14
C SER A 122 -9.27 2.87 -20.06
N LEU A 123 -8.97 2.87 -21.35
CA LEU A 123 -9.81 2.30 -22.39
C LEU A 123 -9.40 0.86 -22.72
N PRO A 124 -10.30 0.02 -23.25
CA PRO A 124 -9.94 -1.32 -23.71
C PRO A 124 -8.77 -1.28 -24.70
N GLY A 125 -7.73 -2.08 -24.40
CA GLY A 125 -6.52 -2.15 -25.19
C GLY A 125 -5.41 -1.18 -24.77
N ASP A 126 -5.66 -0.21 -23.90
CA ASP A 126 -4.62 0.64 -23.31
C ASP A 126 -3.62 -0.21 -22.55
N GLN A 127 -2.32 -0.01 -22.80
CA GLN A 127 -1.26 -0.82 -22.21
C GLN A 127 -0.86 -0.30 -20.82
N TYR A 128 -0.55 -1.23 -19.93
CA TYR A 128 -0.05 -0.97 -18.59
C TYR A 128 1.25 -1.74 -18.35
N ASP A 129 2.29 -1.03 -17.92
CA ASP A 129 3.60 -1.63 -17.59
C ASP A 129 3.60 -2.17 -16.16
N ALA A 130 3.40 -3.49 -16.04
CA ALA A 130 3.36 -4.20 -14.76
C ALA A 130 4.72 -4.76 -14.31
N ARG A 131 5.83 -4.48 -15.04
CA ARG A 131 7.15 -5.04 -14.74
C ARG A 131 7.68 -4.64 -13.37
N GLY A 132 7.25 -3.49 -12.86
CA GLY A 132 7.59 -3.02 -11.51
C GLY A 132 6.65 -3.49 -10.40
N ILE A 133 5.63 -4.30 -10.70
CA ILE A 133 4.57 -4.72 -9.78
C ILE A 133 4.47 -6.25 -9.75
N PRO A 134 5.39 -6.92 -9.02
CA PRO A 134 5.43 -8.40 -9.03
C PRO A 134 4.14 -9.02 -8.50
N GLU A 135 3.44 -8.39 -7.57
CA GLU A 135 2.18 -8.88 -7.02
C GLU A 135 1.05 -8.90 -8.07
N MET A 136 1.03 -7.93 -8.99
CA MET A 136 0.09 -7.93 -10.11
C MET A 136 0.35 -9.12 -11.06
N MET A 137 1.61 -9.44 -11.29
CA MET A 137 1.97 -10.61 -12.12
C MET A 137 1.68 -11.93 -11.40
N ASN A 138 1.95 -12.01 -10.09
CA ASN A 138 1.63 -13.18 -9.26
C ASN A 138 0.12 -13.50 -9.23
N ALA A 139 -0.72 -12.50 -9.51
CA ALA A 139 -2.17 -12.68 -9.56
C ALA A 139 -2.65 -13.65 -10.66
N TYR A 140 -1.84 -13.96 -11.64
CA TYR A 140 -2.16 -15.01 -12.62
C TYR A 140 -2.17 -16.42 -12.00
N ASP A 141 -1.39 -16.63 -10.94
CA ASP A 141 -1.32 -17.92 -10.22
C ASP A 141 -2.35 -17.99 -9.09
N GLY A 142 -2.64 -16.87 -8.43
CA GLY A 142 -3.61 -16.80 -7.32
C GLY A 142 -3.75 -15.38 -6.76
N PRO A 143 -4.71 -15.16 -5.83
CA PRO A 143 -4.90 -13.85 -5.23
C PRO A 143 -3.63 -13.30 -4.58
N SER A 144 -3.35 -12.02 -4.79
CA SER A 144 -2.18 -11.32 -4.30
C SER A 144 -2.52 -9.87 -3.91
N ALA A 145 -1.63 -9.21 -3.17
CA ALA A 145 -1.76 -7.79 -2.87
C ALA A 145 -0.38 -7.15 -2.68
N ASP A 146 -0.28 -5.87 -3.03
CA ASP A 146 0.95 -5.10 -2.95
C ASP A 146 1.62 -5.21 -1.57
N LYS A 147 2.94 -5.37 -1.53
CA LYS A 147 3.74 -5.44 -0.30
C LYS A 147 4.17 -4.08 0.20
N GLU A 148 3.96 -3.04 -0.59
CA GLU A 148 4.28 -1.65 -0.27
C GLU A 148 3.28 -0.70 -0.93
N ILE A 149 3.32 0.57 -0.52
CA ILE A 149 2.50 1.60 -1.15
C ILE A 149 3.14 1.93 -2.50
N LEU A 150 2.42 1.66 -3.57
CA LEU A 150 2.84 1.99 -4.93
C LEU A 150 2.41 3.41 -5.30
N ARG A 151 3.14 3.99 -6.24
CA ARG A 151 2.85 5.31 -6.83
C ARG A 151 2.97 5.24 -8.33
N ASP A 152 1.94 5.72 -8.98
CA ASP A 152 1.89 5.83 -10.44
C ASP A 152 1.22 7.16 -10.88
N ALA A 153 0.80 7.23 -12.15
CA ALA A 153 0.16 8.42 -12.72
C ALA A 153 -1.22 8.72 -12.07
N TRP A 154 -1.88 7.71 -11.50
CA TRP A 154 -3.21 7.82 -10.87
C TRP A 154 -3.15 8.15 -9.38
N GLY A 155 -1.98 8.01 -8.75
CA GLY A 155 -1.80 8.40 -7.35
C GLY A 155 -0.93 7.46 -6.53
N SER A 156 -1.31 7.26 -5.28
CA SER A 156 -0.66 6.35 -4.36
C SER A 156 -1.68 5.36 -3.83
N PHE A 157 -1.39 4.07 -4.02
CA PHE A 157 -2.33 2.99 -3.77
C PHE A 157 -1.69 1.83 -3.05
N VAL A 158 -2.54 1.01 -2.45
CA VAL A 158 -2.28 -0.39 -2.16
C VAL A 158 -3.36 -1.17 -2.89
N SER A 159 -2.94 -2.12 -3.69
CA SER A 159 -3.84 -2.86 -4.57
C SER A 159 -3.91 -4.33 -4.18
N GLY A 160 -5.08 -4.91 -4.41
CA GLY A 160 -5.32 -6.34 -4.36
C GLY A 160 -5.71 -6.85 -5.74
N TYR A 161 -5.28 -8.05 -6.05
CA TYR A 161 -5.48 -8.67 -7.35
C TYR A 161 -5.99 -10.09 -7.21
N ALA A 162 -6.80 -10.54 -8.18
CA ALA A 162 -7.22 -11.93 -8.25
C ALA A 162 -7.38 -12.41 -9.70
N PRO A 163 -7.15 -13.71 -9.99
CA PRO A 163 -7.33 -14.25 -11.32
C PRO A 163 -8.81 -14.44 -11.66
N ILE A 164 -9.18 -14.08 -12.89
CA ILE A 164 -10.45 -14.46 -13.52
C ILE A 164 -10.16 -15.73 -14.31
N ARG A 165 -10.82 -16.82 -13.96
CA ARG A 165 -10.56 -18.14 -14.54
C ARG A 165 -11.71 -18.59 -15.43
N ASP A 166 -11.39 -19.31 -16.49
CA ASP A 166 -12.39 -20.02 -17.30
C ASP A 166 -12.81 -21.37 -16.66
N SER A 167 -13.73 -22.06 -17.34
CA SER A 167 -14.24 -23.38 -16.91
C SER A 167 -13.16 -24.44 -16.75
N ASP A 168 -12.05 -24.31 -17.47
CA ASP A 168 -10.92 -25.24 -17.43
C ASP A 168 -9.91 -24.89 -16.34
N GLY A 169 -10.16 -23.78 -15.59
CA GLY A 169 -9.30 -23.28 -14.53
C GLY A 169 -8.14 -22.39 -15.01
N ASN A 170 -8.06 -22.10 -16.32
CA ASN A 170 -7.02 -21.24 -16.86
C ASN A 170 -7.32 -19.78 -16.56
N THR A 171 -6.31 -19.02 -16.12
CA THR A 171 -6.45 -17.60 -15.90
C THR A 171 -6.49 -16.84 -17.23
N VAL A 172 -7.58 -16.14 -17.51
CA VAL A 172 -7.80 -15.37 -18.74
C VAL A 172 -7.48 -13.87 -18.56
N ALA A 173 -7.63 -13.39 -17.34
CA ALA A 173 -7.39 -12.00 -16.96
C ALA A 173 -7.18 -11.92 -15.44
N ILE A 174 -6.82 -10.74 -14.96
CA ILE A 174 -6.81 -10.43 -13.54
C ILE A 174 -7.71 -9.22 -13.27
N ILE A 175 -8.38 -9.24 -12.12
CA ILE A 175 -9.06 -8.05 -11.60
C ILE A 175 -8.17 -7.38 -10.58
N GLY A 176 -8.06 -6.05 -10.66
CA GLY A 176 -7.39 -5.21 -9.69
C GLY A 176 -8.40 -4.34 -8.93
N VAL A 177 -8.17 -4.17 -7.64
CA VAL A 177 -8.91 -3.25 -6.76
C VAL A 177 -7.92 -2.40 -5.98
N ASP A 178 -8.02 -1.08 -6.09
CA ASP A 178 -7.07 -0.14 -5.50
C ASP A 178 -7.71 0.65 -4.36
N ALA A 179 -7.07 0.64 -3.20
CA ALA A 179 -7.40 1.52 -2.09
C ALA A 179 -6.46 2.74 -2.07
N ASP A 180 -7.02 3.92 -1.77
CA ASP A 180 -6.22 5.14 -1.58
C ASP A 180 -5.25 4.96 -0.39
N ALA A 181 -3.98 5.23 -0.62
CA ALA A 181 -2.95 5.06 0.39
C ALA A 181 -2.70 6.30 1.26
N ALA A 182 -3.49 7.36 1.16
CA ALA A 182 -3.26 8.61 1.89
C ALA A 182 -3.20 8.39 3.41
N PHE A 183 -4.14 7.59 3.95
CA PHE A 183 -4.16 7.24 5.37
C PHE A 183 -2.92 6.44 5.79
N LEU A 184 -2.53 5.44 5.00
CA LEU A 184 -1.34 4.63 5.27
C LEU A 184 -0.05 5.46 5.17
N GLN A 185 0.02 6.40 4.24
CA GLN A 185 1.14 7.34 4.14
C GLN A 185 1.25 8.23 5.39
N ALA A 186 0.11 8.73 5.90
CA ALA A 186 0.10 9.47 7.16
C ALA A 186 0.61 8.62 8.32
N MET A 187 0.18 7.36 8.43
CA MET A 187 0.69 6.42 9.43
C MET A 187 2.20 6.15 9.25
N GLN A 188 2.67 5.95 8.03
CA GLN A 188 4.09 5.74 7.74
C GLN A 188 4.94 6.97 8.12
N ASN A 189 4.42 8.16 7.88
CA ASN A 189 5.08 9.41 8.29
C ASN A 189 5.15 9.53 9.82
N ASN A 190 4.12 9.08 10.55
CA ASN A 190 4.14 9.02 12.02
C ASN A 190 5.20 8.03 12.53
N VAL A 191 5.36 6.86 11.88
CA VAL A 191 6.45 5.91 12.21
C VAL A 191 7.81 6.56 12.01
N ARG A 192 8.02 7.23 10.86
CA ARG A 192 9.29 7.95 10.58
C ARG A 192 9.54 9.08 11.57
N GLY A 193 8.49 9.83 11.93
CA GLY A 193 8.56 10.90 12.93
C GLY A 193 8.95 10.38 14.31
N SER A 194 8.27 9.35 14.79
CA SER A 194 8.57 8.73 16.09
C SER A 194 9.96 8.10 16.14
N GLY A 195 10.45 7.54 15.02
CA GLY A 195 11.82 7.04 14.90
C GLY A 195 12.87 8.14 15.07
N ARG A 196 12.64 9.32 14.48
CA ARG A 196 13.53 10.48 14.67
C ARG A 196 13.53 10.95 16.13
N VAL A 197 12.36 11.01 16.76
CA VAL A 197 12.26 11.39 18.18
C VAL A 197 13.03 10.38 19.07
N ALA A 198 12.87 9.08 18.81
CA ALA A 198 13.61 8.05 19.53
C ALA A 198 15.14 8.16 19.35
N LEU A 199 15.60 8.49 18.14
CA LEU A 199 17.01 8.72 17.85
C LEU A 199 17.56 9.91 18.65
N PHE A 200 16.87 11.06 18.62
CA PHE A 200 17.30 12.25 19.37
C PHE A 200 17.28 12.02 20.88
N ALA A 201 16.26 11.33 21.40
CA ALA A 201 16.20 10.97 22.81
C ALA A 201 17.36 10.03 23.21
N GLY A 202 17.74 9.11 22.32
CA GLY A 202 18.92 8.24 22.52
C GLY A 202 20.23 9.02 22.55
N ILE A 203 20.43 9.97 21.63
CA ILE A 203 21.61 10.84 21.62
C ILE A 203 21.68 11.66 22.91
N LEU A 204 20.57 12.26 23.33
CA LEU A 204 20.49 13.01 24.58
C LEU A 204 20.84 12.15 25.79
N PHE A 205 20.31 10.92 25.85
CA PHE A 205 20.61 9.97 26.93
C PHE A 205 22.11 9.66 27.01
N VAL A 206 22.74 9.39 25.87
CA VAL A 206 24.19 9.15 25.79
C VAL A 206 24.98 10.39 26.25
N ALA A 207 24.61 11.59 25.77
CA ALA A 207 25.28 12.83 26.14
C ALA A 207 25.18 13.10 27.66
N VAL A 208 24.02 12.92 28.27
CA VAL A 208 23.81 13.04 29.72
C VAL A 208 24.66 12.02 30.48
N GLY A 209 24.74 10.77 29.98
CA GLY A 209 25.58 9.71 30.55
C GLY A 209 27.06 10.08 30.52
N VAL A 210 27.58 10.59 29.40
CA VAL A 210 28.97 11.04 29.26
C VAL A 210 29.30 12.17 30.23
N VAL A 211 28.45 13.19 30.30
CA VAL A 211 28.62 14.32 31.26
C VAL A 211 28.61 13.80 32.71
N PHE A 212 27.75 12.84 33.03
CA PHE A 212 27.73 12.20 34.35
C PHE A 212 29.04 11.50 34.67
N ILE A 213 29.58 10.69 33.74
CA ILE A 213 30.83 9.99 33.90
C ILE A 213 31.99 10.97 34.11
N ILE A 214 32.16 11.94 33.23
CA ILE A 214 33.21 12.96 33.32
C ILE A 214 33.14 13.68 34.67
N SER A 215 31.95 14.11 35.07
CA SER A 215 31.77 14.81 36.35
C SER A 215 32.06 13.93 37.58
N SER A 216 31.84 12.63 37.47
CA SER A 216 32.15 11.68 38.57
C SER A 216 33.65 11.40 38.70
N VAL A 217 34.41 11.48 37.59
CA VAL A 217 35.88 11.28 37.59
C VAL A 217 36.61 12.56 38.04
N VAL A 218 36.21 13.73 37.53
CA VAL A 218 36.86 15.02 37.80
C VAL A 218 36.63 15.49 39.24
N PHE A 219 35.47 15.19 39.83
CA PHE A 219 35.10 15.58 41.20
C PHE A 219 35.25 14.45 42.23
N GLN A 220 36.15 13.49 42.05
CA GLN A 220 36.56 12.63 43.17
C GLN A 220 37.28 13.50 44.22
N PRO A 221 36.80 13.57 45.47
CA PRO A 221 37.55 14.24 46.53
C PRO A 221 38.87 13.49 46.68
N SER A 222 39.96 14.24 46.53
CA SER A 222 41.31 13.75 46.89
C SER A 222 41.25 13.20 48.33
N GLY A 223 41.30 11.88 48.46
CA GLY A 223 41.28 11.25 49.77
C GLY A 223 42.41 11.88 50.59
N ASN A 224 42.06 12.51 51.71
CA ASN A 224 42.98 12.95 52.71
C ASN A 224 43.81 11.72 53.19
N GLN A 225 45.07 11.66 52.74
CA GLN A 225 46.07 10.83 53.39
C GLN A 225 46.48 11.61 54.66
N GLY A 226 45.89 11.27 55.78
CA GLY A 226 46.30 11.64 57.09
C GLY A 226 46.52 10.37 57.93
#